data_bfed1ec286a6c41967385c2f17785d49
#
_entry.id   bfed1ec286a6c41967385c2f17785d49
#
_cell.length_a   1.000
_cell.length_b   1.000
_cell.length_c   1.000
_cell.angle_alpha   90.00
_cell.angle_beta   90.00
_cell.angle_gamma   90.00
#
_symmetry.space_group_name_H-M   'P 1'
#
loop_
_entity.id
_entity.type
_entity.pdbx_description
1 polymer ?
#
loop_
_entity_poly.entity_id
_entity_poly.type
_entity_poly.pdbx_seq_one_letter_code
_entity_poly.pdbx_strand_id
1 'polypeptide(L)'
;AELRASGLWEKNQASYYLRLTDILRSYLEARYGQPVTAMTSVEVERLVKARAQNLQIGGSVRELLTRADLVKFAKARPGPEEGPQDADLALSLIKATTPKVYAAKEKAP
;
A
#
# COMPACT_ATOMS: atom_id res chain seq x y z
N ALA A 1 5.71 -2.43 10.73
CA ALA A 1 6.53 -2.54 11.91
C ALA A 1 7.54 -1.41 12.03
N GLU A 2 8.49 -1.29 11.11
CA GLU A 2 9.47 -0.21 11.16
C GLU A 2 8.82 1.16 11.05
N LEU A 3 7.82 1.30 10.19
CA LEU A 3 7.14 2.56 9.97
C LEU A 3 6.46 3.04 11.24
N ARG A 4 5.79 2.14 11.95
CA ARG A 4 5.12 2.47 13.22
C ARG A 4 6.13 2.81 14.29
N ALA A 5 7.21 2.07 14.37
CA ALA A 5 8.24 2.27 15.38
C ALA A 5 9.02 3.56 15.16
N SER A 6 9.02 4.10 13.94
CA SER A 6 9.77 5.32 13.62
C SER A 6 9.19 6.59 14.24
N GLY A 7 7.92 6.57 14.64
CA GLY A 7 7.26 7.74 15.16
C GLY A 7 6.90 8.79 14.11
N LEU A 8 7.00 8.46 12.83
CA LEU A 8 6.68 9.39 11.75
C LEU A 8 5.23 9.82 11.76
N TRP A 9 4.32 8.93 12.18
CA TRP A 9 2.90 9.27 12.21
C TRP A 9 2.61 10.48 13.08
N GLU A 10 3.24 10.56 14.23
CA GLU A 10 3.06 11.68 15.15
C GLU A 10 3.82 12.92 14.71
N LYS A 11 4.97 12.75 14.07
CA LYS A 11 5.86 13.86 13.72
C LYS A 11 5.52 14.51 12.39
N ASN A 12 5.21 13.70 11.38
CA ASN A 12 4.99 14.23 10.03
C ASN A 12 4.13 13.26 9.23
N GLN A 13 2.84 13.57 9.16
CA GLN A 13 1.87 12.71 8.49
C GLN A 13 2.14 12.58 6.99
N ALA A 14 2.58 13.64 6.33
CA ALA A 14 2.91 13.58 4.90
C ALA A 14 4.07 12.61 4.66
N SER A 15 5.10 12.67 5.47
CA SER A 15 6.24 11.75 5.36
C SER A 15 5.84 10.32 5.68
N TYR A 16 4.93 10.13 6.63
CA TYR A 16 4.41 8.81 6.96
C TYR A 16 3.72 8.18 5.75
N TYR A 17 2.82 8.93 5.09
CA TYR A 17 2.11 8.42 3.92
C TYR A 17 3.02 8.23 2.71
N LEU A 18 4.01 9.11 2.55
CA LEU A 18 5.01 8.93 1.50
C LEU A 18 5.74 7.60 1.68
N ARG A 19 6.20 7.33 2.89
CA ARG A 19 6.90 6.10 3.21
C ARG A 19 6.00 4.88 3.04
N LEU A 20 4.76 4.96 3.52
CA LEU A 20 3.79 3.87 3.44
C LEU A 20 3.51 3.50 1.98
N THR A 21 3.25 4.49 1.14
CA THR A 21 2.96 4.22 -0.28
C THR A 21 4.19 3.77 -1.04
N ASP A 22 5.38 4.23 -0.68
CA ASP A 22 6.62 3.73 -1.28
C ASP A 22 6.80 2.24 -1.00
N ILE A 23 6.53 1.82 0.22
CA ILE A 23 6.62 0.40 0.58
C ILE A 23 5.65 -0.41 -0.26
N LEU A 24 4.39 0.02 -0.35
CA LEU A 24 3.38 -0.69 -1.12
C LEU A 24 3.72 -0.72 -2.61
N ARG A 25 4.08 0.43 -3.19
CA ARG A 25 4.43 0.50 -4.61
C ARG A 25 5.65 -0.32 -4.95
N SER A 26 6.67 -0.31 -4.10
CA SER A 26 7.89 -1.09 -4.32
C SER A 26 7.59 -2.58 -4.28
N TYR A 27 6.73 -3.00 -3.35
CA TYR A 27 6.30 -4.39 -3.30
C TYR A 27 5.56 -4.79 -4.59
N LEU A 28 4.60 -3.98 -5.03
CA LEU A 28 3.83 -4.29 -6.24
C LEU A 28 4.71 -4.29 -7.49
N GLU A 29 5.69 -3.38 -7.56
CA GLU A 29 6.65 -3.34 -8.66
C GLU A 29 7.45 -4.64 -8.72
N ALA A 30 7.96 -5.10 -7.60
CA ALA A 30 8.70 -6.36 -7.53
C ALA A 30 7.78 -7.55 -7.84
N ARG A 31 6.55 -7.50 -7.35
CA ARG A 31 5.60 -8.61 -7.51
C ARG A 31 5.14 -8.78 -8.96
N TYR A 32 4.88 -7.68 -9.65
CA TYR A 32 4.30 -7.72 -11.00
C TYR A 32 5.28 -7.39 -12.12
N GLY A 33 6.49 -6.96 -11.79
CA GLY A 33 7.49 -6.63 -12.81
C GLY A 33 7.12 -5.42 -13.66
N GLN A 34 6.38 -4.48 -13.11
CA GLN A 34 5.95 -3.26 -13.80
C GLN A 34 6.43 -2.03 -13.04
N PRO A 35 6.65 -0.89 -13.70
CA PRO A 35 7.18 0.32 -13.05
C PRO A 35 6.13 1.03 -12.19
N VAL A 36 5.66 0.37 -11.15
CA VAL A 36 4.56 0.86 -10.31
C VAL A 36 4.90 2.18 -9.62
N THR A 37 6.16 2.38 -9.26
CA THR A 37 6.58 3.63 -8.62
C THR A 37 6.41 4.85 -9.52
N ALA A 38 6.32 4.65 -10.83
CA ALA A 38 6.09 5.71 -11.82
C ALA A 38 4.64 5.80 -12.28
N MET A 39 3.76 4.95 -11.75
CA MET A 39 2.35 4.91 -12.16
C MET A 39 1.48 5.83 -11.32
N THR A 40 0.38 6.31 -11.94
CA THR A 40 -0.68 7.00 -11.20
C THR A 40 -1.49 5.98 -10.38
N SER A 41 -2.31 6.48 -9.44
CA SER A 41 -3.16 5.60 -8.65
C SER A 41 -4.15 4.81 -9.52
N VAL A 42 -4.65 5.43 -10.58
CA VAL A 42 -5.56 4.76 -11.52
C VAL A 42 -4.85 3.63 -12.26
N GLU A 43 -3.63 3.88 -12.71
CA GLU A 43 -2.83 2.87 -13.41
C GLU A 43 -2.50 1.69 -12.49
N VAL A 44 -2.15 1.98 -11.25
CA VAL A 44 -1.88 0.92 -10.26
C VAL A 44 -3.14 0.10 -10.00
N GLU A 45 -4.29 0.74 -9.87
CA GLU A 45 -5.55 0.05 -9.69
C GLU A 45 -5.82 -0.93 -10.85
N ARG A 46 -5.64 -0.47 -12.08
CA ARG A 46 -5.84 -1.31 -13.27
C ARG A 46 -4.92 -2.52 -13.27
N LEU A 47 -3.65 -2.30 -12.96
CA LEU A 47 -2.67 -3.37 -12.90
C LEU A 47 -3.07 -4.42 -11.86
N VAL A 48 -3.40 -3.98 -10.65
CA VAL A 48 -3.75 -4.90 -9.58
C VAL A 48 -5.03 -5.67 -9.90
N LYS A 49 -6.05 -5.01 -10.45
CA LYS A 49 -7.28 -5.68 -10.85
C LYS A 49 -7.01 -6.78 -11.88
N ALA A 50 -6.14 -6.50 -12.84
CA ALA A 50 -5.81 -7.47 -13.90
C ALA A 50 -5.01 -8.63 -13.36
N ARG A 51 -4.01 -8.37 -12.51
CA ARG A 51 -3.09 -9.40 -12.05
C ARG A 51 -3.61 -10.19 -10.86
N ALA A 52 -4.24 -9.53 -9.91
CA ALA A 52 -4.82 -10.20 -8.75
C ALA A 52 -6.19 -10.82 -9.07
N GLN A 53 -6.78 -10.43 -10.19
CA GLN A 53 -8.12 -10.88 -10.59
C GLN A 53 -9.16 -10.65 -9.49
N ASN A 54 -9.03 -9.52 -8.80
CA ASN A 54 -9.89 -9.16 -7.69
C ASN A 54 -10.14 -7.66 -7.71
N LEU A 55 -11.37 -7.28 -8.07
CA LEU A 55 -11.74 -5.88 -8.18
C LEU A 55 -11.69 -5.14 -6.85
N GLN A 56 -12.01 -5.84 -5.78
CA GLN A 56 -12.02 -5.26 -4.45
C GLN A 56 -10.60 -4.89 -3.99
N ILE A 57 -9.62 -5.75 -4.25
CA ILE A 57 -8.23 -5.47 -3.91
C ILE A 57 -7.75 -4.25 -4.68
N GLY A 58 -8.02 -4.19 -5.99
CA GLY A 58 -7.65 -3.04 -6.81
C GLY A 58 -8.25 -1.74 -6.32
N GLY A 59 -9.54 -1.78 -5.97
CA GLY A 59 -10.23 -0.62 -5.42
C GLY A 59 -9.64 -0.16 -4.09
N SER A 60 -9.26 -1.09 -3.23
CA SER A 60 -8.63 -0.76 -1.95
C SER A 60 -7.26 -0.13 -2.12
N VAL A 61 -6.46 -0.64 -3.07
CA VAL A 61 -5.16 -0.05 -3.40
C VAL A 61 -5.35 1.39 -3.86
N ARG A 62 -6.28 1.64 -4.79
CA ARG A 62 -6.55 2.99 -5.28
C ARG A 62 -6.99 3.92 -4.17
N GLU A 63 -7.87 3.45 -3.30
CA GLU A 63 -8.38 4.23 -2.19
C GLU A 63 -7.26 4.67 -1.25
N LEU A 64 -6.37 3.75 -0.91
CA LEU A 64 -5.22 4.04 -0.05
C LEU A 64 -4.29 5.06 -0.72
N LEU A 65 -3.96 4.87 -2.00
CA LEU A 65 -3.08 5.79 -2.73
C LEU A 65 -3.71 7.17 -2.86
N THR A 66 -5.04 7.23 -3.07
CA THR A 66 -5.75 8.51 -3.17
C THR A 66 -5.73 9.25 -1.83
N ARG A 67 -5.99 8.56 -0.72
CA ARG A 67 -5.90 9.17 0.62
C ARG A 67 -4.50 9.70 0.88
N ALA A 68 -3.50 8.92 0.52
CA ALA A 68 -2.11 9.34 0.70
C ALA A 68 -1.80 10.60 -0.09
N ASP A 69 -2.30 10.71 -1.32
CA ASP A 69 -2.10 11.92 -2.13
C ASP A 69 -2.77 13.14 -1.50
N LEU A 70 -3.95 12.97 -0.91
CA LEU A 70 -4.61 14.07 -0.22
C LEU A 70 -3.79 14.57 0.98
N VAL A 71 -3.16 13.68 1.71
CA VAL A 71 -2.30 14.06 2.83
C VAL A 71 -1.02 14.71 2.34
N LYS A 72 -0.38 14.15 1.32
CA LYS A 72 0.90 14.64 0.82
C LYS A 72 0.79 15.97 0.09
N PHE A 73 -0.25 16.16 -0.73
CA PHE A 73 -0.33 17.28 -1.65
C PHE A 73 -1.47 18.26 -1.38
N ALA A 74 -2.53 17.82 -0.74
CA ALA A 74 -3.67 18.67 -0.44
C ALA A 74 -3.77 19.04 1.04
N LYS A 75 -2.77 18.69 1.84
CA LYS A 75 -2.68 19.03 3.26
C LYS A 75 -3.87 18.51 4.09
N ALA A 76 -4.47 17.42 3.66
CA ALA A 76 -5.49 16.77 4.46
C ALA A 76 -4.91 16.32 5.80
N ARG A 77 -5.69 16.40 6.86
CA ARG A 77 -5.25 16.02 8.20
C ARG A 77 -6.06 14.82 8.69
N PRO A 78 -5.56 13.61 8.48
CA PRO A 78 -6.27 12.42 8.95
C PRO A 78 -6.32 12.37 10.46
N GLY A 79 -7.34 11.69 10.98
CA GLY A 79 -7.48 11.49 12.42
C GLY A 79 -6.36 10.61 12.98
N PRO A 80 -6.22 10.57 14.31
CA PRO A 80 -5.07 9.89 14.93
C PRO A 80 -4.98 8.40 14.65
N GLU A 81 -6.08 7.76 14.29
CA GLU A 81 -6.11 6.33 14.04
C GLU A 81 -5.97 5.97 12.55
N GLU A 82 -6.13 6.93 11.65
CA GLU A 82 -6.15 6.66 10.22
C GLU A 82 -4.82 6.16 9.67
N GLY A 83 -3.70 6.74 10.14
CA GLY A 83 -2.39 6.29 9.70
C GLY A 83 -2.11 4.84 10.05
N PRO A 84 -2.27 4.45 11.33
CA PRO A 84 -2.12 3.04 11.71
C PRO A 84 -3.09 2.11 10.99
N GLN A 85 -4.33 2.54 10.76
CA GLN A 85 -5.31 1.75 10.02
C GLN A 85 -4.88 1.57 8.57
N ASP A 86 -4.34 2.62 7.94
CA ASP A 86 -3.86 2.53 6.56
C ASP A 86 -2.60 1.68 6.45
N ALA A 87 -1.76 1.66 7.48
CA ALA A 87 -0.62 0.74 7.52
C ALA A 87 -1.11 -0.72 7.59
N ASP A 88 -2.13 -0.99 8.38
CA ASP A 88 -2.74 -2.32 8.46
C ASP A 88 -3.37 -2.71 7.12
N LEU A 89 -4.03 -1.78 6.46
CA LEU A 89 -4.60 -2.01 5.14
C LEU A 89 -3.51 -2.35 4.13
N ALA A 90 -2.42 -1.58 4.11
CA ALA A 90 -1.30 -1.86 3.20
C ALA A 90 -0.74 -3.26 3.44
N LEU A 91 -0.56 -3.66 4.68
CA LEU A 91 -0.07 -4.99 5.02
C LEU A 91 -1.05 -6.06 4.54
N SER A 92 -2.34 -5.85 4.71
CA SER A 92 -3.37 -6.78 4.22
C SER A 92 -3.32 -6.92 2.71
N LEU A 93 -3.12 -5.82 1.99
CA LEU A 93 -3.03 -5.82 0.53
C LEU A 93 -1.79 -6.56 0.06
N ILE A 94 -0.67 -6.39 0.75
CA ILE A 94 0.57 -7.12 0.44
C ILE A 94 0.33 -8.62 0.63
N LYS A 95 -0.28 -9.02 1.74
CA LYS A 95 -0.58 -10.42 2.01
C LYS A 95 -1.54 -11.00 0.98
N ALA A 96 -2.57 -10.24 0.60
CA ALA A 96 -3.59 -10.69 -0.35
C ALA A 96 -3.02 -10.89 -1.76
N THR A 97 -1.97 -10.15 -2.13
CA THR A 97 -1.35 -10.25 -3.45
C THR A 97 -0.13 -11.15 -3.47
N THR A 98 0.30 -11.68 -2.32
CA THR A 98 1.40 -12.62 -2.26
C THR A 98 0.96 -13.96 -2.86
N PRO A 99 1.78 -14.59 -3.74
CA PRO A 99 1.40 -15.85 -4.36
C PRO A 99 1.14 -16.95 -3.34
N LYS A 100 0.08 -17.71 -3.57
CA LYS A 100 -0.28 -18.83 -2.68
C LYS A 100 0.81 -19.90 -2.62
N VAL A 101 1.49 -20.12 -3.74
CA VAL A 101 2.60 -21.10 -3.80
C VAL A 101 3.68 -20.73 -2.80
N TYR A 102 4.02 -19.44 -2.73
CA TYR A 102 4.99 -18.94 -1.78
C TYR A 102 4.52 -19.15 -0.34
N ALA A 103 3.26 -18.81 -0.06
CA ALA A 103 2.70 -18.99 1.27
C ALA A 103 2.66 -20.46 1.68
N ALA A 104 2.36 -21.37 0.73
CA ALA A 104 2.37 -22.80 1.00
C ALA A 104 3.75 -23.30 1.36
N LYS A 105 4.78 -22.80 0.68
CA LYS A 105 6.18 -23.17 1.00
C LYS A 105 6.57 -22.71 2.39
N GLU A 106 6.16 -21.55 2.79
CA GLU A 106 6.46 -21.03 4.12
C GLU A 106 5.81 -21.87 5.23
N LYS A 107 4.64 -22.43 4.94
CA LYS A 107 3.91 -23.24 5.91
C LYS A 107 4.38 -24.70 5.94
N ALA A 108 5.08 -25.14 4.91
CA ALA A 108 5.55 -26.50 4.84
C ALA A 108 6.64 -26.74 5.91
N PRO A 109 6.56 -27.84 6.63
CA PRO A 109 7.56 -28.17 7.65
C PRO A 109 8.92 -28.47 7.01
#